data_1ae59281c9e4e2fd860eecfe0974b9ac
#
_entry.id   1ae59281c9e4e2fd860eecfe0974b9ac
#
_cell.length_a   1.000
_cell.length_b   1.000
_cell.length_c   1.000
_cell.angle_alpha   90.00
_cell.angle_beta   90.00
_cell.angle_gamma   90.00
#
_symmetry.space_group_name_H-M   'P 1'
#
loop_
_entity.id
_entity.type
_entity.pdbx_description
1 polymer ?
#
loop_
_entity_poly.entity_id
_entity_poly.type
_entity_poly.pdbx_seq_one_letter_code
_entity_poly.pdbx_strand_id
1 'polypeptide(L)'
;MALSDTRSKPKNAPENGAITPAWRPQQVEKTPPCQASCPNCGDIRGWIGTVAQRSLTGLSRSEAYAKAWRTIADVNPFPATLGRICPHPCESHCNRGVKDEPLSINALERFLGDRAI
;
A
#
# COMPACT_ATOMS: atom_id res chain seq x y z
N MET A 1 39.99 -24.05 7.19
CA MET A 1 38.62 -23.74 7.61
C MET A 1 37.89 -23.15 6.41
N ALA A 2 37.03 -23.94 5.77
CA ALA A 2 36.24 -23.50 4.60
C ALA A 2 34.96 -22.81 5.13
N LEU A 3 34.79 -21.53 4.81
CA LEU A 3 33.53 -20.79 5.09
C LEU A 3 32.46 -21.34 4.13
N SER A 4 31.48 -22.02 4.66
CA SER A 4 30.31 -22.48 3.93
C SER A 4 29.49 -21.26 3.48
N ASP A 5 29.44 -20.99 2.17
CA ASP A 5 28.58 -19.96 1.57
C ASP A 5 27.12 -20.40 1.69
N THR A 6 26.41 -19.84 2.67
CA THR A 6 24.98 -20.09 2.91
C THR A 6 24.09 -19.11 2.14
N ARG A 7 24.45 -18.71 0.93
CA ARG A 7 23.54 -17.95 0.08
C ARG A 7 22.39 -18.82 -0.39
N SER A 8 21.24 -18.60 0.21
CA SER A 8 20.00 -19.20 -0.26
C SER A 8 19.73 -18.83 -1.72
N LYS A 9 19.53 -19.84 -2.58
CA LYS A 9 19.16 -19.63 -3.99
C LYS A 9 17.84 -18.84 -4.05
N PRO A 10 17.75 -17.85 -4.96
CA PRO A 10 16.49 -17.14 -5.18
C PRO A 10 15.41 -18.14 -5.63
N LYS A 11 14.21 -18.02 -5.08
CA LYS A 11 13.07 -18.95 -5.29
C LYS A 11 12.58 -19.08 -6.74
N ASN A 12 13.11 -18.27 -7.67
CA ASN A 12 12.71 -18.21 -9.09
C ASN A 12 13.89 -18.50 -10.04
N ALA A 13 14.86 -19.31 -9.65
CA ALA A 13 15.90 -19.73 -10.58
C ALA A 13 15.28 -20.73 -11.59
N PRO A 14 15.39 -20.51 -12.93
CA PRO A 14 14.91 -21.48 -13.92
C PRO A 14 15.72 -22.75 -13.83
N GLU A 15 15.05 -23.88 -13.78
CA GLU A 15 15.65 -25.21 -13.63
C GLU A 15 16.42 -25.68 -14.88
N ASN A 16 16.35 -24.95 -15.99
CA ASN A 16 16.85 -25.39 -17.31
C ASN A 16 18.13 -24.69 -17.73
N GLY A 17 19.19 -24.69 -16.98
CA GLY A 17 20.54 -24.36 -17.48
C GLY A 17 20.74 -23.10 -18.35
N ALA A 18 19.67 -22.32 -18.58
CA ALA A 18 19.75 -21.05 -19.25
C ALA A 18 20.55 -20.09 -18.38
N ILE A 19 21.60 -19.49 -18.94
CA ILE A 19 22.39 -18.45 -18.30
C ILE A 19 21.44 -17.25 -18.06
N THR A 20 20.72 -17.31 -16.95
CA THR A 20 20.04 -16.11 -16.48
C THR A 20 21.12 -15.13 -16.04
N PRO A 21 21.06 -13.88 -16.46
CA PRO A 21 21.96 -12.87 -15.92
C PRO A 21 21.67 -12.74 -14.42
N ALA A 22 22.41 -13.50 -13.63
CA ALA A 22 22.27 -13.62 -12.17
C ALA A 22 22.48 -12.30 -11.41
N TRP A 23 22.73 -11.22 -12.13
CA TRP A 23 23.19 -9.94 -11.61
C TRP A 23 22.26 -8.77 -11.93
N ARG A 24 21.03 -9.02 -12.35
CA ARG A 24 20.05 -7.93 -12.42
C ARG A 24 19.66 -7.54 -11.00
N PRO A 25 19.80 -6.28 -10.62
CA PRO A 25 19.28 -5.81 -9.33
C PRO A 25 17.79 -6.13 -9.26
N GLN A 26 17.41 -6.92 -8.29
CA GLN A 26 16.00 -7.16 -8.01
C GLN A 26 15.51 -6.03 -7.12
N GLN A 27 14.48 -5.34 -7.55
CA GLN A 27 13.82 -4.35 -6.71
C GLN A 27 13.08 -5.08 -5.59
N VAL A 28 13.53 -4.89 -4.36
CA VAL A 28 12.81 -5.36 -3.18
C VAL A 28 11.58 -4.48 -3.00
N GLU A 29 10.39 -5.07 -3.06
CA GLU A 29 9.17 -4.35 -2.71
C GLU A 29 9.25 -3.92 -1.24
N LYS A 30 9.26 -2.61 -1.04
CA LYS A 30 9.23 -2.03 0.31
C LYS A 30 7.80 -1.66 0.66
N THR A 31 7.35 -2.11 1.81
CA THR A 31 6.06 -1.68 2.36
C THR A 31 6.08 -0.17 2.59
N PRO A 32 5.09 0.57 2.08
CA PRO A 32 5.00 2.01 2.31
C PRO A 32 4.93 2.33 3.81
N PRO A 33 5.58 3.40 4.30
CA PRO A 33 5.57 3.74 5.72
C PRO A 33 4.17 3.90 6.31
N CYS A 34 3.23 4.46 5.55
CA CYS A 34 1.84 4.57 5.98
C CYS A 34 1.17 3.22 6.24
N GLN A 35 1.46 2.22 5.40
CA GLN A 35 0.96 0.86 5.59
C GLN A 35 1.68 0.16 6.75
N ALA A 36 3.00 0.30 6.84
CA ALA A 36 3.79 -0.31 7.91
C ALA A 36 3.42 0.22 9.30
N SER A 37 2.99 1.49 9.38
CA SER A 37 2.56 2.12 10.64
C SER A 37 1.09 1.89 10.97
N CYS A 38 0.31 1.38 10.02
CA CYS A 38 -1.11 1.10 10.25
C CYS A 38 -1.26 -0.21 11.03
N PRO A 39 -1.95 -0.25 12.18
CA PRO A 39 -2.19 -1.48 12.93
C PRO A 39 -2.89 -2.58 12.11
N ASN A 40 -3.75 -2.17 11.17
CA ASN A 40 -4.46 -3.08 10.28
C ASN A 40 -3.67 -3.41 9.00
N CYS A 41 -2.47 -2.87 8.82
CA CYS A 41 -1.65 -3.03 7.61
C CYS A 41 -2.41 -2.74 6.31
N GLY A 42 -3.36 -1.80 6.33
CA GLY A 42 -4.21 -1.47 5.19
C GLY A 42 -3.41 -0.96 3.99
N ASP A 43 -3.84 -1.34 2.78
CA ASP A 43 -3.24 -0.86 1.54
C ASP A 43 -3.63 0.60 1.23
N ILE A 44 -3.12 1.51 2.06
CA ILE A 44 -3.41 2.95 1.99
C ILE A 44 -3.01 3.52 0.63
N ARG A 45 -1.85 3.14 0.12
CA ARG A 45 -1.36 3.60 -1.17
C ARG A 45 -2.25 3.12 -2.32
N GLY A 46 -2.71 1.88 -2.27
CA GLY A 46 -3.56 1.29 -3.30
C GLY A 46 -4.92 1.97 -3.40
N TRP A 47 -5.65 2.14 -2.30
CA TRP A 47 -6.96 2.75 -2.36
C TRP A 47 -6.91 4.27 -2.67
N ILE A 48 -5.90 4.99 -2.17
CA ILE A 48 -5.70 6.40 -2.55
C ILE A 48 -5.34 6.50 -4.03
N GLY A 49 -4.44 5.63 -4.52
CA GLY A 49 -4.08 5.56 -5.93
C GLY A 49 -5.27 5.29 -6.84
N THR A 50 -6.18 4.41 -6.43
CA THR A 50 -7.42 4.11 -7.17
C THR A 50 -8.26 5.36 -7.36
N VAL A 51 -8.40 6.19 -6.35
CA VAL A 51 -9.15 7.45 -6.44
C VAL A 51 -8.40 8.50 -7.27
N ALA A 52 -7.12 8.69 -7.00
CA ALA A 52 -6.30 9.72 -7.63
C ALA A 52 -6.11 9.48 -9.13
N GLN A 53 -5.94 8.23 -9.53
CA GLN A 53 -5.64 7.84 -10.92
C GLN A 53 -6.86 7.35 -11.69
N ARG A 54 -8.08 7.61 -11.22
CA ARG A 54 -9.31 7.12 -11.84
C ARG A 54 -9.44 7.45 -13.32
N SER A 55 -8.98 8.62 -13.72
CA SER A 55 -9.03 9.05 -15.13
C SER A 55 -8.11 8.22 -16.02
N LEU A 56 -6.98 7.77 -15.51
CA LEU A 56 -6.03 6.89 -16.22
C LEU A 56 -6.57 5.48 -16.36
N THR A 57 -7.37 5.03 -15.39
CA THR A 57 -7.97 3.69 -15.37
C THR A 57 -9.36 3.63 -16.02
N GLY A 58 -9.87 4.76 -16.52
CA GLY A 58 -11.19 4.86 -17.14
C GLY A 58 -12.36 4.73 -16.15
N LEU A 59 -12.11 4.78 -14.86
CA LEU A 59 -13.14 4.68 -13.84
C LEU A 59 -13.89 6.00 -13.66
N SER A 60 -15.20 5.92 -13.58
CA SER A 60 -16.02 7.03 -13.10
C SER A 60 -15.69 7.35 -11.62
N ARG A 61 -16.08 8.52 -11.17
CA ARG A 61 -15.86 8.92 -9.78
C ARG A 61 -16.50 7.95 -8.78
N SER A 62 -17.73 7.52 -9.07
CA SER A 62 -18.48 6.61 -8.21
C SER A 62 -17.82 5.22 -8.14
N GLU A 63 -17.40 4.68 -9.27
CA GLU A 63 -16.70 3.38 -9.32
C GLU A 63 -15.37 3.41 -8.60
N ALA A 64 -14.59 4.49 -8.76
CA ALA A 64 -13.32 4.65 -8.06
C ALA A 64 -13.50 4.70 -6.54
N TYR A 65 -14.52 5.43 -6.06
CA TYR A 65 -14.82 5.49 -4.63
C TYR A 65 -15.31 4.14 -4.09
N ALA A 66 -16.19 3.45 -4.81
CA ALA A 66 -16.66 2.14 -4.42
C ALA A 66 -15.53 1.11 -4.37
N LYS A 67 -14.62 1.14 -5.34
CA LYS A 67 -13.45 0.26 -5.38
C LYS A 67 -12.49 0.57 -4.22
N ALA A 68 -12.18 1.84 -3.98
CA ALA A 68 -11.34 2.26 -2.87
C ALA A 68 -11.93 1.85 -1.52
N TRP A 69 -13.22 2.06 -1.33
CA TRP A 69 -13.93 1.62 -0.12
C TRP A 69 -13.81 0.11 0.11
N ARG A 70 -13.99 -0.72 -0.92
CA ARG A 70 -13.83 -2.17 -0.79
C ARG A 70 -12.43 -2.54 -0.32
N THR A 71 -11.40 -1.93 -0.90
CA THR A 71 -10.01 -2.16 -0.48
C THR A 71 -9.78 -1.78 0.99
N ILE A 72 -10.41 -0.72 1.47
CA ILE A 72 -10.38 -0.37 2.90
C ILE A 72 -11.14 -1.42 3.73
N ALA A 73 -12.33 -1.81 3.29
CA ALA A 73 -13.21 -2.71 4.01
C ALA A 73 -12.64 -4.13 4.19
N ASP A 74 -11.72 -4.55 3.34
CA ASP A 74 -11.03 -5.85 3.46
C ASP A 74 -10.28 -5.99 4.80
N VAL A 75 -9.79 -4.89 5.36
CA VAL A 75 -9.03 -4.89 6.63
C VAL A 75 -9.65 -4.01 7.72
N ASN A 76 -10.53 -3.10 7.33
CA ASN A 76 -11.25 -2.20 8.22
C ASN A 76 -12.73 -2.16 7.85
N PRO A 77 -13.59 -2.94 8.52
CA PRO A 77 -15.02 -3.01 8.19
C PRO A 77 -15.81 -1.75 8.61
N PHE A 78 -15.20 -0.83 9.37
CA PHE A 78 -15.85 0.38 9.87
C PHE A 78 -15.10 1.68 9.51
N PRO A 79 -14.83 1.95 8.22
CA PRO A 79 -14.00 3.10 7.83
C PRO A 79 -14.62 4.46 8.24
N ALA A 80 -15.93 4.59 8.23
CA ALA A 80 -16.60 5.80 8.70
C ALA A 80 -16.34 6.08 10.18
N THR A 81 -16.35 5.05 11.01
CA THR A 81 -16.12 5.16 12.47
C THR A 81 -14.64 5.36 12.76
N LEU A 82 -13.77 4.50 12.21
CA LEU A 82 -12.32 4.60 12.42
C LEU A 82 -11.74 5.88 11.83
N GLY A 83 -12.30 6.38 10.75
CA GLY A 83 -11.96 7.70 10.21
C GLY A 83 -12.29 8.89 11.14
N ARG A 84 -12.89 8.64 12.32
CA ARG A 84 -13.16 9.66 13.35
C ARG A 84 -12.36 9.46 14.62
N ILE A 85 -12.02 8.23 14.97
CA ILE A 85 -11.44 7.90 16.27
C ILE A 85 -10.00 7.35 16.17
N CYS A 86 -9.54 6.97 15.00
CA CYS A 86 -8.19 6.47 14.80
C CYS A 86 -7.16 7.57 15.09
N PRO A 87 -6.08 7.31 15.85
CA PRO A 87 -4.99 8.26 16.06
C PRO A 87 -4.10 8.46 14.82
N HIS A 88 -4.40 7.83 13.71
CA HIS A 88 -3.79 7.92 12.38
C HIS A 88 -2.25 7.95 12.36
N PRO A 89 -1.57 6.94 12.95
CA PRO A 89 -0.10 6.87 12.93
C PRO A 89 0.48 6.81 11.50
N CYS A 90 -0.32 6.41 10.52
CA CYS A 90 0.03 6.44 9.10
C CYS A 90 0.39 7.85 8.59
N GLU A 91 -0.24 8.88 9.11
CA GLU A 91 0.05 10.28 8.74
C GLU A 91 1.36 10.75 9.38
N SER A 92 1.60 10.39 10.63
CA SER A 92 2.84 10.74 11.35
C SER A 92 4.10 10.17 10.68
N HIS A 93 3.97 9.04 9.97
CA HIS A 93 5.05 8.38 9.24
C HIS A 93 4.99 8.64 7.73
N CYS A 94 4.19 9.59 7.28
CA CYS A 94 4.05 9.89 5.87
C CYS A 94 5.33 10.54 5.31
N ASN A 95 5.90 9.95 4.25
CA ASN A 95 7.10 10.49 3.58
C ASN A 95 6.89 11.91 3.03
N ARG A 96 5.66 12.32 2.75
CA ARG A 96 5.37 13.68 2.31
C ARG A 96 5.63 14.70 3.41
N GLY A 97 5.42 14.34 4.67
CA GLY A 97 5.64 15.26 5.80
C GLY A 97 7.04 15.84 5.89
N VAL A 98 8.02 15.22 5.23
CA VAL A 98 9.41 15.73 5.13
C VAL A 98 9.53 16.84 4.07
N LYS A 99 8.59 16.90 3.11
CA LYS A 99 8.66 17.81 1.96
C LYS A 99 7.70 19.00 2.08
N ASP A 100 6.46 18.71 2.43
CA ASP A 100 5.40 19.70 2.56
C ASP A 100 4.52 19.34 3.77
N GLU A 101 3.45 18.58 3.57
CA GLU A 101 2.54 18.13 4.63
C GLU A 101 2.19 16.66 4.46
N PRO A 102 1.94 15.93 5.56
CA PRO A 102 1.41 14.58 5.49
C PRO A 102 0.12 14.54 4.69
N LEU A 103 -0.11 13.44 4.00
CA LEU A 103 -1.39 13.22 3.33
C LEU A 103 -2.48 12.98 4.38
N SER A 104 -3.63 13.67 4.27
CA SER A 104 -4.78 13.52 5.17
C SER A 104 -5.51 12.19 4.94
N ILE A 105 -4.86 11.11 5.32
CA ILE A 105 -5.30 9.72 5.08
C ILE A 105 -6.59 9.43 5.83
N ASN A 106 -6.64 9.82 7.09
CA ASN A 106 -7.78 9.61 7.97
C ASN A 106 -9.04 10.35 7.47
N ALA A 107 -8.89 11.60 7.00
CA ALA A 107 -9.99 12.36 6.43
C ALA A 107 -10.52 11.74 5.13
N LEU A 108 -9.63 11.20 4.29
CA LEU A 108 -10.02 10.49 3.06
C LEU A 108 -10.74 9.18 3.36
N GLU A 109 -10.26 8.42 4.35
CA GLU A 109 -10.88 7.18 4.81
C GLU A 109 -12.29 7.44 5.33
N ARG A 110 -12.44 8.46 6.18
CA ARG A 110 -13.73 8.92 6.68
C ARG A 110 -14.68 9.29 5.53
N PHE A 111 -14.20 10.07 4.57
CA PHE A 111 -15.00 10.48 3.41
C PHE A 111 -15.53 9.28 2.64
N LEU A 112 -14.66 8.29 2.36
CA LEU A 112 -15.06 7.08 1.65
C LEU A 112 -16.02 6.22 2.47
N GLY A 113 -15.80 6.14 3.78
CA GLY A 113 -16.70 5.44 4.70
C GLY A 113 -18.10 6.07 4.79
N ASP A 114 -18.16 7.39 4.96
CA ASP A 114 -19.43 8.14 5.03
C ASP A 114 -20.23 8.07 3.72
N ARG A 115 -19.52 7.97 2.60
CA ARG A 115 -20.16 7.86 1.28
C ARG A 115 -20.72 6.47 1.00
N ALA A 116 -20.25 5.44 1.67
CA ALA A 116 -20.68 4.06 1.46
C ALA A 116 -21.90 3.66 2.30
N ILE A 117 -22.27 4.50 3.26
CA ILE A 117 -23.51 4.37 4.07
C ILE A 117 -24.67 4.99 3.31
#